data_8854177cdac861a570da51b35246d39e
#
_entry.id   8854177cdac861a570da51b35246d39e
#
_cell.length_a   1.000
_cell.length_b   1.000
_cell.length_c   1.000
_cell.angle_alpha   90.00
_cell.angle_beta   90.00
_cell.angle_gamma   90.00
#
_symmetry.space_group_name_H-M   'P 1'
#
loop_
_entity.id
_entity.type
_entity.pdbx_description
1 polymer ?
#
loop_
_entity_poly.entity_id
_entity_poly.type
_entity_poly.pdbx_seq_one_letter_code
_entity_poly.pdbx_strand_id
1 'polypeptide(L)'
;MLEPKEISIGDKKYIIHKFPAWQGVHLAGKMPFAVDFESPDEEGRKKVWAEVFSYIAVPMPNGGSPLFLTTQDLINNHVKGWPEMLELFTTVSEYNRGFLAVGKR
;
A
#
# COMPACT_ATOMS: atom_id res chain seq x y z
N MET A 1 -2.46 12.13 -15.44
CA MET A 1 -2.88 11.69 -14.11
C MET A 1 -3.24 10.23 -14.15
N LEU A 2 -2.84 9.49 -13.12
CA LEU A 2 -3.07 8.06 -13.08
C LEU A 2 -4.26 7.74 -12.19
N GLU A 3 -5.13 6.92 -12.72
CA GLU A 3 -6.33 6.54 -12.00
C GLU A 3 -6.04 5.42 -11.00
N PRO A 4 -6.77 5.37 -9.89
CA PRO A 4 -6.66 4.25 -8.97
C PRO A 4 -6.97 2.94 -9.67
N LYS A 5 -6.33 1.89 -9.21
CA LYS A 5 -6.50 0.55 -9.79
C LYS A 5 -7.22 -0.34 -8.80
N GLU A 6 -8.30 -0.98 -9.25
CA GLU A 6 -8.97 -1.97 -8.43
C GLU A 6 -8.27 -3.32 -8.59
N ILE A 7 -7.99 -3.97 -7.46
CA ILE A 7 -7.37 -5.29 -7.44
C ILE A 7 -8.17 -6.21 -6.55
N SER A 8 -7.96 -7.51 -6.72
CA SER A 8 -8.59 -8.53 -5.88
C SER A 8 -7.52 -9.40 -5.25
N ILE A 9 -7.67 -9.65 -3.96
CA ILE A 9 -6.82 -10.59 -3.22
C ILE A 9 -7.77 -11.55 -2.52
N GLY A 10 -7.73 -12.81 -2.95
CA GLY A 10 -8.73 -13.76 -2.50
C GLY A 10 -10.11 -13.32 -2.95
N ASP A 11 -11.04 -13.24 -2.01
CA ASP A 11 -12.41 -12.79 -2.28
C ASP A 11 -12.61 -11.31 -1.93
N LYS A 12 -11.55 -10.58 -1.63
CA LYS A 12 -11.62 -9.18 -1.23
C LYS A 12 -11.13 -8.26 -2.34
N LYS A 13 -11.76 -7.10 -2.43
CA LYS A 13 -11.37 -6.07 -3.40
C LYS A 13 -10.75 -4.89 -2.69
N TYR A 14 -9.72 -4.34 -3.31
CA TYR A 14 -9.02 -3.15 -2.81
C TYR A 14 -8.80 -2.18 -3.96
N ILE A 15 -8.71 -0.92 -3.62
CA ILE A 15 -8.40 0.13 -4.59
C ILE A 15 -7.04 0.70 -4.20
N ILE A 16 -6.05 0.56 -5.10
CA ILE A 16 -4.71 1.08 -4.82
C ILE A 16 -4.50 2.36 -5.61
N HIS A 17 -3.78 3.28 -4.99
CA HIS A 17 -3.55 4.60 -5.54
C HIS A 17 -2.07 4.82 -5.80
N LYS A 18 -1.78 5.67 -6.76
CA LYS A 18 -0.43 6.11 -7.04
C LYS A 18 0.04 7.03 -5.91
N PHE A 19 1.29 6.86 -5.49
CA PHE A 19 1.90 7.79 -4.56
C PHE A 19 2.10 9.14 -5.27
N PRO A 20 1.83 10.26 -4.59
CA PRO A 20 2.25 11.55 -5.13
C PRO A 20 3.76 11.56 -5.39
N ALA A 21 4.21 12.35 -6.36
CA ALA A 21 5.60 12.26 -6.83
C ALA A 21 6.62 12.36 -5.70
N TRP A 22 6.45 13.31 -4.82
CA TRP A 22 7.39 13.51 -3.72
C TRP A 22 7.36 12.36 -2.71
N GLN A 23 6.16 11.91 -2.35
CA GLN A 23 6.00 10.76 -1.46
C GLN A 23 6.50 9.47 -2.10
N GLY A 24 6.35 9.37 -3.42
CA GLY A 24 6.86 8.20 -4.14
C GLY A 24 8.37 8.05 -4.03
N VAL A 25 9.10 9.16 -4.15
CA VAL A 25 10.55 9.14 -3.97
C VAL A 25 10.91 8.71 -2.55
N HIS A 26 10.24 9.29 -1.57
CA HIS A 26 10.47 8.95 -0.17
C HIS A 26 10.18 7.47 0.12
N LEU A 27 9.03 6.99 -0.31
CA LEU A 27 8.63 5.61 -0.06
C LEU A 27 9.48 4.61 -0.83
N ALA A 28 9.86 4.93 -2.06
CA ALA A 28 10.72 4.04 -2.84
C ALA A 28 12.04 3.77 -2.12
N GLY A 29 12.60 4.78 -1.47
CA GLY A 29 13.82 4.61 -0.70
C GLY A 29 13.63 3.83 0.59
N LYS A 30 12.40 3.78 1.12
CA LYS A 30 12.11 3.11 2.39
C LYS A 30 11.60 1.68 2.23
N MET A 31 11.15 1.30 1.04
CA MET A 31 10.54 -0.02 0.85
C MET A 31 11.45 -1.21 1.17
N PRO A 32 12.74 -1.20 0.78
CA PRO A 32 13.60 -2.31 1.19
C PRO A 32 13.72 -2.44 2.70
N PHE A 33 13.77 -1.32 3.41
CA PHE A 33 13.80 -1.32 4.87
C PHE A 33 12.50 -1.88 5.45
N ALA A 34 11.36 -1.56 4.84
CA ALA A 34 10.06 -1.99 5.35
C ALA A 34 9.91 -3.51 5.36
N VAL A 35 10.60 -4.22 4.47
CA VAL A 35 10.55 -5.68 4.41
C VAL A 35 11.78 -6.35 4.98
N ASP A 36 12.66 -5.59 5.60
CA ASP A 36 13.83 -6.12 6.31
C ASP A 36 13.42 -6.42 7.75
N PHE A 37 12.86 -7.61 7.96
CA PHE A 37 12.33 -8.00 9.26
C PHE A 37 13.43 -8.33 10.27
N GLU A 38 14.67 -8.37 9.85
CA GLU A 38 15.81 -8.56 10.76
C GLU A 38 16.29 -7.25 11.35
N SER A 39 15.89 -6.13 10.78
CA SER A 39 16.26 -4.82 11.32
C SER A 39 15.63 -4.64 12.71
N PRO A 40 16.37 -4.12 13.69
CA PRO A 40 15.80 -3.89 15.03
C PRO A 40 14.83 -2.73 15.09
N ASP A 41 14.75 -1.90 14.07
CA ASP A 41 13.88 -0.71 14.08
C ASP A 41 12.47 -1.08 13.64
N GLU A 42 11.76 -1.78 14.52
CA GLU A 42 10.38 -2.21 14.26
C GLU A 42 9.43 -1.04 14.11
N GLU A 43 9.61 -0.01 14.93
CA GLU A 43 8.74 1.16 14.86
C GLU A 43 8.89 1.92 13.53
N GLY A 44 10.11 2.02 13.03
CA GLY A 44 10.35 2.62 11.74
C GLY A 44 9.70 1.83 10.61
N ARG A 45 9.77 0.50 10.67
CA ARG A 45 9.10 -0.35 9.68
C ARG A 45 7.59 -0.15 9.71
N LYS A 46 7.01 -0.11 10.91
CA LYS A 46 5.56 0.11 11.05
C LYS A 46 5.13 1.42 10.42
N LYS A 47 5.93 2.46 10.57
CA LYS A 47 5.61 3.77 9.98
C LYS A 47 5.57 3.70 8.46
N VAL A 48 6.52 3.00 7.86
CA VAL A 48 6.54 2.84 6.40
C VAL A 48 5.33 2.05 5.93
N TRP A 49 5.00 0.96 6.61
CA TRP A 49 3.83 0.16 6.26
C TRP A 49 2.54 0.98 6.37
N ALA A 50 2.40 1.76 7.44
CA ALA A 50 1.23 2.60 7.62
C ALA A 50 1.11 3.63 6.51
N GLU A 51 2.23 4.21 6.11
CA GLU A 51 2.26 5.20 5.05
C GLU A 51 1.85 4.59 3.71
N VAL A 52 2.40 3.42 3.37
CA VAL A 52 2.03 2.72 2.14
C VAL A 52 0.55 2.36 2.14
N PHE A 53 0.04 1.84 3.26
CA PHE A 53 -1.35 1.42 3.35
C PHE A 53 -2.33 2.58 3.32
N SER A 54 -1.89 3.79 3.62
CA SER A 54 -2.75 4.97 3.52
C SER A 54 -3.14 5.27 2.06
N TYR A 55 -2.50 4.63 1.09
CA TYR A 55 -2.86 4.73 -0.33
C TYR A 55 -3.69 3.55 -0.81
N ILE A 56 -4.14 2.68 0.11
CA ILE A 56 -5.00 1.55 -0.21
C ILE A 56 -6.38 1.83 0.38
N ALA A 57 -7.42 1.64 -0.41
CA ALA A 57 -8.79 1.84 0.05
C ALA A 57 -9.61 0.57 -0.16
N VAL A 58 -10.67 0.44 0.62
CA VAL A 58 -11.64 -0.65 0.50
C VAL A 58 -12.93 -0.07 -0.05
N PRO A 59 -13.49 -0.63 -1.14
CA PRO A 59 -14.77 -0.15 -1.64
C PRO A 59 -15.89 -0.43 -0.62
N MET A 60 -16.79 0.53 -0.47
CA MET A 60 -17.90 0.35 0.46
C MET A 60 -19.06 -0.34 -0.25
N PRO A 61 -19.71 -1.32 0.40
CA PRO A 61 -20.75 -2.11 -0.25
C PRO A 61 -22.01 -1.29 -0.63
N ASN A 62 -22.23 -0.17 0.02
CA ASN A 62 -23.39 0.66 -0.24
C ASN A 62 -23.12 1.77 -1.27
N GLY A 63 -21.99 1.72 -1.96
CA GLY A 63 -21.63 2.73 -2.94
C GLY A 63 -21.11 4.03 -2.36
N GLY A 64 -20.83 4.07 -1.07
CA GLY A 64 -20.25 5.25 -0.44
C GLY A 64 -18.79 5.44 -0.82
N SER A 65 -18.17 6.49 -0.28
CA SER A 65 -16.77 6.78 -0.53
C SER A 65 -15.89 5.62 -0.07
N PRO A 66 -14.84 5.28 -0.82
CA PRO A 66 -13.92 4.22 -0.39
C PRO A 66 -13.28 4.57 0.97
N LEU A 67 -13.05 3.54 1.76
CA LEU A 67 -12.44 3.69 3.08
C LEU A 67 -10.94 3.44 2.98
N PHE A 68 -10.15 4.48 3.22
CA PHE A 68 -8.70 4.35 3.20
C PHE A 68 -8.19 3.70 4.48
N LEU A 69 -7.18 2.83 4.33
CA LEU A 69 -6.62 2.09 5.46
C LEU A 69 -5.55 2.94 6.16
N THR A 70 -5.99 4.00 6.81
CA THR A 70 -5.10 5.01 7.39
C THR A 70 -4.68 4.72 8.83
N THR A 71 -5.29 3.75 9.48
CA THR A 71 -4.93 3.39 10.85
C THR A 71 -4.70 1.89 10.95
N GLN A 72 -3.99 1.50 12.00
CA GLN A 72 -3.72 0.09 12.26
C GLN A 72 -5.01 -0.69 12.49
N ASP A 73 -5.97 -0.06 13.15
CA ASP A 73 -7.27 -0.70 13.39
C ASP A 73 -8.01 -0.97 12.09
N LEU A 74 -7.98 -0.03 11.16
CA LEU A 74 -8.62 -0.22 9.85
C LEU A 74 -7.95 -1.35 9.07
N ILE A 75 -6.63 -1.42 9.12
CA ILE A 75 -5.89 -2.50 8.48
C ILE A 75 -6.32 -3.84 9.08
N ASN A 76 -6.33 -3.93 10.41
CA ASN A 76 -6.69 -5.18 11.08
C ASN A 76 -8.12 -5.60 10.80
N ASN A 77 -9.03 -4.64 10.62
CA ASN A 77 -10.43 -4.95 10.37
C ASN A 77 -10.69 -5.42 8.94
N HIS A 78 -9.88 -4.98 7.99
CA HIS A 78 -10.17 -5.22 6.58
C HIS A 78 -9.19 -6.17 5.90
N VAL A 79 -7.98 -6.31 6.42
CA VAL A 79 -6.99 -7.22 5.85
C VAL A 79 -6.98 -8.50 6.70
N LYS A 80 -7.10 -9.63 6.02
CA LYS A 80 -7.34 -10.91 6.68
C LYS A 80 -6.17 -11.39 7.53
N GLY A 81 -4.95 -11.08 7.15
CA GLY A 81 -3.79 -11.48 7.92
C GLY A 81 -2.52 -11.03 7.24
N TRP A 82 -1.39 -11.42 7.83
CA TRP A 82 -0.11 -10.95 7.34
C TRP A 82 0.23 -11.40 5.90
N PRO A 83 -0.19 -12.59 5.42
CA PRO A 83 0.07 -12.91 4.01
C PRO A 83 -0.61 -11.95 3.06
N GLU A 84 -1.85 -11.54 3.35
CA GLU A 84 -2.54 -10.55 2.53
C GLU A 84 -1.89 -9.18 2.64
N MET A 85 -1.40 -8.82 3.83
CA MET A 85 -0.66 -7.57 3.99
C MET A 85 0.56 -7.53 3.09
N LEU A 86 1.34 -8.63 3.05
CA LEU A 86 2.51 -8.71 2.18
C LEU A 86 2.12 -8.64 0.71
N GLU A 87 1.05 -9.30 0.33
CA GLU A 87 0.60 -9.27 -1.05
C GLU A 87 0.15 -7.87 -1.46
N LEU A 88 -0.60 -7.19 -0.59
CA LEU A 88 -1.00 -5.80 -0.83
C LEU A 88 0.20 -4.88 -0.95
N PHE A 89 1.14 -5.00 -0.03
CA PHE A 89 2.35 -4.19 -0.04
C PHE A 89 3.12 -4.38 -1.36
N THR A 90 3.30 -5.63 -1.76
CA THR A 90 3.99 -5.97 -2.99
C THR A 90 3.26 -5.40 -4.20
N THR A 91 1.94 -5.55 -4.24
CA THR A 91 1.13 -5.08 -5.36
C THR A 91 1.20 -3.56 -5.49
N VAL A 92 1.09 -2.84 -4.37
CA VAL A 92 1.20 -1.38 -4.38
C VAL A 92 2.60 -0.95 -4.81
N SER A 93 3.62 -1.65 -4.33
CA SER A 93 5.01 -1.36 -4.70
C SER A 93 5.23 -1.54 -6.19
N GLU A 94 4.74 -2.64 -6.74
CA GLU A 94 4.89 -2.91 -8.17
C GLU A 94 4.13 -1.91 -9.02
N TYR A 95 2.93 -1.56 -8.60
CA TYR A 95 2.12 -0.56 -9.29
C TYR A 95 2.86 0.77 -9.37
N ASN A 96 3.45 1.20 -8.26
CA ASN A 96 4.15 2.48 -8.21
C ASN A 96 5.52 2.41 -8.87
N ARG A 97 6.21 1.27 -8.79
CA ARG A 97 7.48 1.10 -9.48
C ARG A 97 7.34 1.10 -11.01
N GLY A 98 6.19 0.68 -11.50
CA GLY A 98 5.93 0.74 -12.92
C GLY A 98 6.09 2.14 -13.48
N PHE A 99 5.69 3.16 -12.72
CA PHE A 99 5.85 4.54 -13.14
C PHE A 99 7.30 4.99 -13.10
N LEU A 100 8.05 4.51 -12.10
CA LEU A 100 9.48 4.79 -12.02
C LEU A 100 10.22 4.16 -13.20
N ALA A 101 9.88 2.94 -13.55
CA ALA A 101 10.50 2.25 -14.67
C ALA A 101 10.27 3.00 -15.99
N VAL A 102 9.06 3.50 -16.19
CA VAL A 102 8.73 4.29 -17.36
C VAL A 102 9.54 5.57 -17.38
N GLY A 103 9.68 6.24 -16.24
CA GLY A 103 10.42 7.48 -16.13
C GLY A 103 11.91 7.33 -16.39
N LYS A 104 12.45 6.14 -16.32
CA LYS A 104 13.88 5.89 -16.55
C LYS A 104 14.24 5.69 -18.01
N ARG A 105 13.26 5.62 -18.86
CA ARG A 105 13.49 5.44 -20.29
C ARG A 105 13.63 6.77 -21.05
#